data_1c8a21509c98c0c5ca359867afc59def
#
_entry.id   1c8a21509c98c0c5ca359867afc59def
#
_cell.length_a   1.000
_cell.length_b   1.000
_cell.length_c   1.000
_cell.angle_alpha   90.00
_cell.angle_beta   90.00
_cell.angle_gamma   90.00
#
_symmetry.space_group_name_H-M   'P 1'
#
loop_
_entity.id
_entity.type
_entity.pdbx_description
1 polymer ?
#
loop_
_entity_poly.entity_id
_entity_poly.type
_entity_poly.pdbx_seq_one_letter_code
_entity_poly.pdbx_strand_id
1 'polypeptide(L)'
;MFSKELGTKLDQYHLLKHPFYQIFWNEGKLTREIIKDYAEQYYQHVKAFPRYISATHSICDDIEKRKILLENLQDEENQDGDHPKLWKNFAKAMGADEKKIEDVKPDSFTKEMINNFFTQARSSYAEGLASLYTYERQIPEIAETKIQGLKKFYGVNSKEGLEFFEAHKSADIVHRAECEKLLDGLFKEEQEKAETASLLTAKFLWNFLSGMTSKHKLQLAAA
;
A
#
# COMPACT_ATOMS: atom_id res chain seq x y z
N MET A 1 -22.44 6.34 -8.37
CA MET A 1 -21.60 6.86 -7.27
C MET A 1 -20.18 6.93 -7.78
N PHE A 2 -19.52 8.04 -7.53
CA PHE A 2 -18.17 8.32 -8.05
C PHE A 2 -17.15 7.26 -7.59
N SER A 3 -17.17 6.86 -6.32
CA SER A 3 -16.29 5.82 -5.77
C SER A 3 -16.37 4.50 -6.56
N LYS A 4 -17.56 4.07 -6.93
CA LYS A 4 -17.77 2.85 -7.73
C LYS A 4 -17.22 2.96 -9.15
N GLU A 5 -17.41 4.10 -9.80
CA GLU A 5 -16.89 4.35 -11.16
C GLU A 5 -15.36 4.42 -11.13
N LEU A 6 -14.81 5.11 -10.14
CA LEU A 6 -13.38 5.19 -9.89
C LEU A 6 -12.79 3.80 -9.64
N GLY A 7 -13.42 2.99 -8.77
CA GLY A 7 -13.02 1.62 -8.50
C GLY A 7 -12.91 0.79 -9.77
N THR A 8 -13.91 0.85 -10.66
CA THR A 8 -13.89 0.15 -11.95
C THR A 8 -12.71 0.58 -12.83
N LYS A 9 -12.37 1.88 -12.85
CA LYS A 9 -11.21 2.39 -13.60
C LYS A 9 -9.88 1.91 -13.00
N LEU A 10 -9.81 1.79 -11.67
CA LEU A 10 -8.62 1.32 -10.95
C LEU A 10 -8.39 -0.19 -11.08
N ASP A 11 -9.41 -0.98 -11.37
CA ASP A 11 -9.32 -2.45 -11.45
C ASP A 11 -8.30 -2.95 -12.49
N GLN A 12 -8.00 -2.17 -13.52
CA GLN A 12 -6.95 -2.50 -14.46
C GLN A 12 -5.55 -2.49 -13.84
N TYR A 13 -5.35 -1.71 -12.79
CA TYR A 13 -4.09 -1.57 -12.04
C TYR A 13 -4.12 -2.31 -10.69
N HIS A 14 -5.11 -3.18 -10.46
CA HIS A 14 -5.14 -3.96 -9.23
C HIS A 14 -3.86 -4.81 -9.11
N LEU A 15 -3.11 -4.66 -8.02
CA LEU A 15 -1.77 -5.23 -7.90
C LEU A 15 -1.75 -6.76 -8.01
N LEU A 16 -2.82 -7.45 -7.62
CA LEU A 16 -2.92 -8.90 -7.83
C LEU A 16 -2.97 -9.30 -9.31
N LYS A 17 -3.21 -8.36 -10.24
CA LYS A 17 -3.11 -8.60 -11.69
C LYS A 17 -1.68 -8.42 -12.23
N HIS A 18 -0.78 -7.87 -11.41
CA HIS A 18 0.61 -7.70 -11.80
C HIS A 18 1.33 -9.06 -11.87
N PRO A 19 2.20 -9.32 -12.86
CA PRO A 19 2.96 -10.57 -12.97
C PRO A 19 3.72 -10.96 -11.69
N PHE A 20 4.17 -9.98 -10.91
CA PHE A 20 4.81 -10.21 -9.61
C PHE A 20 3.94 -11.08 -8.70
N TYR A 21 2.63 -10.80 -8.62
CA TYR A 21 1.70 -11.62 -7.84
C TYR A 21 1.19 -12.83 -8.60
N GLN A 22 0.71 -12.63 -9.83
CA GLN A 22 0.07 -13.70 -10.59
C GLN A 22 0.97 -14.90 -10.84
N ILE A 23 2.25 -14.66 -11.13
CA ILE A 23 3.17 -15.69 -11.58
C ILE A 23 4.22 -16.00 -10.52
N PHE A 24 4.85 -14.95 -9.96
CA PHE A 24 6.00 -15.20 -9.10
C PHE A 24 5.60 -15.47 -7.65
N TRP A 25 4.69 -14.67 -7.09
CA TRP A 25 4.22 -14.88 -5.72
C TRP A 25 3.35 -16.12 -5.57
N ASN A 26 2.28 -16.21 -6.37
CA ASN A 26 1.28 -17.27 -6.25
C ASN A 26 1.80 -18.68 -6.58
N GLU A 27 2.89 -18.77 -7.33
CA GLU A 27 3.54 -20.03 -7.65
C GLU A 27 4.79 -20.31 -6.79
N GLY A 28 5.11 -19.44 -5.82
CA GLY A 28 6.28 -19.60 -4.94
C GLY A 28 7.62 -19.50 -5.67
N LYS A 29 7.67 -18.73 -6.76
CA LYS A 29 8.88 -18.58 -7.60
C LYS A 29 9.83 -17.49 -7.12
N LEU A 30 9.45 -16.70 -6.10
CA LEU A 30 10.35 -15.72 -5.50
C LEU A 30 11.30 -16.42 -4.53
N THR A 31 12.56 -16.00 -4.52
CA THR A 31 13.48 -16.44 -3.47
C THR A 31 13.27 -15.64 -2.19
N ARG A 32 13.78 -16.15 -1.05
CA ARG A 32 13.71 -15.40 0.22
C ARG A 32 14.45 -14.07 0.12
N GLU A 33 15.54 -14.00 -0.64
CA GLU A 33 16.33 -12.78 -0.88
C GLU A 33 15.51 -11.73 -1.63
N ILE A 34 14.71 -12.14 -2.62
CA ILE A 34 13.83 -11.23 -3.36
C ILE A 34 12.74 -10.69 -2.45
N ILE A 35 12.13 -11.54 -1.62
CA ILE A 35 11.09 -11.10 -0.68
C ILE A 35 11.67 -10.22 0.42
N LYS A 36 12.89 -10.52 0.86
CA LYS A 36 13.63 -9.67 1.80
C LYS A 36 13.86 -8.28 1.21
N ASP A 37 14.40 -8.18 0.00
CA ASP A 37 14.62 -6.89 -0.67
C ASP A 37 13.29 -6.15 -0.90
N TYR A 38 12.24 -6.86 -1.33
CA TYR A 38 10.89 -6.31 -1.39
C TYR A 38 10.44 -5.73 -0.04
N ALA A 39 10.64 -6.47 1.06
CA ALA A 39 10.25 -6.03 2.39
C ALA A 39 11.04 -4.79 2.84
N GLU A 40 12.34 -4.73 2.55
CA GLU A 40 13.21 -3.60 2.86
C GLU A 40 12.86 -2.36 2.04
N GLN A 41 12.58 -2.50 0.74
CA GLN A 41 12.18 -1.41 -0.13
C GLN A 41 10.78 -0.88 0.20
N TYR A 42 9.83 -1.77 0.41
CA TYR A 42 8.46 -1.38 0.71
C TYR A 42 8.29 -0.79 2.11
N TYR A 43 9.18 -1.13 3.05
CA TYR A 43 9.21 -0.52 4.39
C TYR A 43 9.25 1.01 4.32
N GLN A 44 9.96 1.58 3.35
CA GLN A 44 10.06 3.03 3.20
C GLN A 44 8.70 3.68 2.86
N HIS A 45 7.83 2.94 2.16
CA HIS A 45 6.45 3.35 1.91
C HIS A 45 5.59 3.17 3.17
N VAL A 46 5.65 2.02 3.83
CA VAL A 46 4.90 1.74 5.07
C VAL A 46 5.22 2.78 6.14
N LYS A 47 6.50 3.07 6.35
CA LYS A 47 6.97 4.13 7.28
C LYS A 47 6.45 5.53 6.92
N ALA A 48 6.21 5.78 5.64
CA ALA A 48 5.72 7.08 5.16
C ALA A 48 4.19 7.17 5.17
N PHE A 49 3.46 6.05 5.21
CA PHE A 49 2.01 6.03 5.01
C PHE A 49 1.22 6.87 6.02
N PRO A 50 1.44 6.76 7.35
CA PRO A 50 0.76 7.62 8.31
C PRO A 50 1.01 9.12 8.05
N ARG A 51 2.16 9.47 7.49
CA ARG A 51 2.48 10.85 7.12
C ARG A 51 1.71 11.35 5.90
N TYR A 52 1.28 10.46 5.00
CA TYR A 52 0.36 10.84 3.90
C TYR A 52 -1.02 11.16 4.45
N ILE A 53 -1.53 10.33 5.38
CA ILE A 53 -2.80 10.58 6.09
C ILE A 53 -2.72 11.91 6.83
N SER A 54 -1.67 12.14 7.62
CA SER A 54 -1.43 13.38 8.35
C SER A 54 -1.37 14.61 7.43
N ALA A 55 -0.71 14.50 6.28
CA ALA A 55 -0.63 15.59 5.30
C ALA A 55 -2.02 15.90 4.70
N THR A 56 -2.79 14.88 4.31
CA THR A 56 -4.16 15.03 3.81
C THR A 56 -5.08 15.61 4.89
N HIS A 57 -4.96 15.14 6.12
CA HIS A 57 -5.68 15.66 7.27
C HIS A 57 -5.40 17.16 7.51
N SER A 58 -4.13 17.58 7.39
CA SER A 58 -3.71 18.96 7.68
C SER A 58 -4.31 20.01 6.74
N ILE A 59 -4.66 19.62 5.50
CA ILE A 59 -5.24 20.50 4.49
C ILE A 59 -6.76 20.36 4.35
N CYS A 60 -7.40 19.54 5.20
CA CYS A 60 -8.85 19.36 5.22
C CYS A 60 -9.47 20.35 6.19
N ASP A 61 -10.37 21.22 5.72
CA ASP A 61 -11.06 22.21 6.56
C ASP A 61 -12.29 21.63 7.30
N ASP A 62 -12.86 20.53 6.78
CA ASP A 62 -14.07 19.90 7.33
C ASP A 62 -13.72 19.02 8.53
N ILE A 63 -14.23 19.36 9.70
CA ILE A 63 -13.93 18.66 10.96
C ILE A 63 -14.42 17.21 10.98
N GLU A 64 -15.55 16.89 10.34
CA GLU A 64 -16.06 15.52 10.33
C GLU A 64 -15.22 14.62 9.41
N LYS A 65 -14.77 15.14 8.28
CA LYS A 65 -13.82 14.43 7.39
C LYS A 65 -12.46 14.24 8.08
N ARG A 66 -12.01 15.24 8.84
CA ARG A 66 -10.77 15.15 9.62
C ARG A 66 -10.82 14.09 10.70
N LYS A 67 -11.96 13.90 11.38
CA LYS A 67 -12.11 12.84 12.38
C LYS A 67 -11.90 11.46 11.77
N ILE A 68 -12.47 11.21 10.60
CA ILE A 68 -12.30 9.94 9.87
C ILE A 68 -10.80 9.71 9.52
N LEU A 69 -10.12 10.73 8.98
CA LEU A 69 -8.68 10.62 8.71
C LEU A 69 -7.85 10.44 9.98
N LEU A 70 -8.28 11.02 11.11
CA LEU A 70 -7.60 10.88 12.39
C LEU A 70 -7.75 9.46 12.94
N GLU A 71 -8.91 8.82 12.81
CA GLU A 71 -9.13 7.42 13.19
C GLU A 71 -8.18 6.50 12.41
N ASN A 72 -8.10 6.66 11.09
CA ASN A 72 -7.16 5.92 10.26
C ASN A 72 -5.69 6.17 10.69
N LEU A 73 -5.32 7.43 10.96
CA LEU A 73 -3.97 7.76 11.44
C LEU A 73 -3.66 7.12 12.80
N GLN A 74 -4.64 7.03 13.70
CA GLN A 74 -4.48 6.36 14.99
C GLN A 74 -4.26 4.86 14.84
N ASP A 75 -4.90 4.22 13.88
CA ASP A 75 -4.67 2.79 13.57
C ASP A 75 -3.25 2.56 13.04
N GLU A 76 -2.76 3.46 12.18
CA GLU A 76 -1.41 3.38 11.62
C GLU A 76 -0.29 3.61 12.66
N GLU A 77 -0.51 4.49 13.64
CA GLU A 77 0.45 4.89 14.68
C GLU A 77 0.07 4.36 16.08
N ASN A 78 -0.65 3.24 16.15
CA ASN A 78 -1.11 2.65 17.40
C ASN A 78 0.07 2.29 18.31
N GLN A 79 -0.03 2.66 19.60
CA GLN A 79 1.02 2.42 20.60
C GLN A 79 1.35 0.93 20.82
N ASP A 80 0.36 0.05 20.67
CA ASP A 80 0.51 -1.38 20.91
C ASP A 80 1.09 -2.13 19.70
N GLY A 81 1.10 -1.51 18.51
CA GLY A 81 1.63 -2.13 17.30
C GLY A 81 1.46 -1.24 16.09
N ASP A 82 2.28 -0.17 16.01
CA ASP A 82 2.32 0.66 14.80
C ASP A 82 2.66 -0.17 13.56
N HIS A 83 2.04 0.16 12.43
CA HIS A 83 2.20 -0.59 11.19
C HIS A 83 3.67 -0.66 10.70
N PRO A 84 4.50 0.38 10.81
CA PRO A 84 5.93 0.28 10.55
C PRO A 84 6.64 -0.79 11.38
N LYS A 85 6.30 -0.94 12.65
CA LYS A 85 6.88 -1.98 13.52
C LYS A 85 6.41 -3.38 13.12
N LEU A 86 5.12 -3.53 12.84
CA LEU A 86 4.59 -4.82 12.36
C LEU A 86 5.25 -5.23 11.03
N TRP A 87 5.49 -4.28 10.12
CA TRP A 87 6.21 -4.57 8.88
C TRP A 87 7.67 -4.98 9.12
N LYS A 88 8.36 -4.36 10.05
CA LYS A 88 9.72 -4.78 10.44
C LYS A 88 9.75 -6.23 10.92
N ASN A 89 8.76 -6.66 11.70
CA ASN A 89 8.65 -8.04 12.14
C ASN A 89 8.53 -9.01 10.94
N PHE A 90 7.70 -8.67 9.95
CA PHE A 90 7.63 -9.42 8.70
C PHE A 90 8.98 -9.42 7.96
N ALA A 91 9.60 -8.27 7.78
CA ALA A 91 10.89 -8.16 7.09
C ALA A 91 11.98 -9.01 7.77
N LYS A 92 12.01 -8.99 9.11
CA LYS A 92 12.89 -9.84 9.93
C LYS A 92 12.63 -11.34 9.73
N ALA A 93 11.36 -11.75 9.65
CA ALA A 93 10.99 -13.13 9.33
C ALA A 93 11.49 -13.56 7.93
N MET A 94 11.68 -12.62 7.01
CA MET A 94 12.29 -12.84 5.69
C MET A 94 13.81 -12.72 5.70
N GLY A 95 14.44 -12.41 6.85
CA GLY A 95 15.89 -12.33 7.01
C GLY A 95 16.49 -10.92 6.88
N ALA A 96 15.66 -9.87 6.93
CA ALA A 96 16.16 -8.50 7.00
C ALA A 96 16.80 -8.20 8.37
N ASP A 97 17.78 -7.32 8.35
CA ASP A 97 18.40 -6.79 9.58
C ASP A 97 17.54 -5.64 10.12
N GLU A 98 16.90 -5.86 11.24
CA GLU A 98 16.00 -4.89 11.88
C GLU A 98 16.66 -3.52 12.13
N LYS A 99 17.99 -3.51 12.41
CA LYS A 99 18.73 -2.27 12.68
C LYS A 99 19.07 -1.51 11.39
N LYS A 100 19.11 -2.21 10.26
CA LYS A 100 19.50 -1.62 8.97
C LYS A 100 18.33 -1.24 8.09
N ILE A 101 17.14 -1.79 8.33
CA ILE A 101 15.97 -1.55 7.47
C ILE A 101 15.59 -0.07 7.39
N GLU A 102 15.83 0.68 8.47
CA GLU A 102 15.58 2.13 8.52
C GLU A 102 16.48 2.91 7.54
N ASP A 103 17.70 2.44 7.37
CA ASP A 103 18.75 3.10 6.59
C ASP A 103 18.80 2.61 5.12
N VAL A 104 17.93 1.67 4.76
CA VAL A 104 17.85 1.18 3.38
C VAL A 104 17.48 2.34 2.47
N LYS A 105 18.35 2.61 1.50
CA LYS A 105 18.09 3.65 0.50
C LYS A 105 17.02 3.15 -0.48
N PRO A 106 15.94 3.92 -0.66
CA PRO A 106 14.91 3.55 -1.62
C PRO A 106 15.48 3.58 -3.05
N ASP A 107 15.20 2.53 -3.81
CA ASP A 107 15.43 2.51 -5.25
C ASP A 107 14.59 3.58 -5.96
N SER A 108 14.91 3.90 -7.22
CA SER A 108 14.21 4.95 -7.97
C SER A 108 12.69 4.75 -7.99
N PHE A 109 12.24 3.54 -8.29
CA PHE A 109 10.82 3.20 -8.34
C PHE A 109 10.12 3.29 -6.96
N THR A 110 10.81 2.94 -5.87
CA THR A 110 10.32 3.13 -4.50
C THR A 110 10.20 4.61 -4.16
N LYS A 111 11.23 5.39 -4.50
CA LYS A 111 11.26 6.83 -4.26
C LYS A 111 10.20 7.58 -5.05
N GLU A 112 9.99 7.20 -6.30
CA GLU A 112 8.95 7.78 -7.16
C GLU A 112 7.54 7.51 -6.60
N MET A 113 7.27 6.29 -6.15
CA MET A 113 6.01 5.94 -5.49
C MET A 113 5.77 6.79 -4.24
N ILE A 114 6.74 6.88 -3.32
CA ILE A 114 6.66 7.69 -2.10
C ILE A 114 6.45 9.17 -2.43
N ASN A 115 7.20 9.70 -3.40
CA ASN A 115 7.08 11.10 -3.81
C ASN A 115 5.70 11.40 -4.39
N ASN A 116 5.13 10.47 -5.19
CA ASN A 116 3.78 10.63 -5.70
C ASN A 116 2.77 10.76 -4.56
N PHE A 117 2.79 9.84 -3.58
CA PHE A 117 1.87 9.92 -2.44
C PHE A 117 2.00 11.25 -1.69
N PHE A 118 3.21 11.72 -1.40
CA PHE A 118 3.40 13.02 -0.76
C PHE A 118 2.92 14.19 -1.62
N THR A 119 3.11 14.12 -2.93
CA THR A 119 2.62 15.14 -3.85
C THR A 119 1.10 15.22 -3.78
N GLN A 120 0.41 14.10 -3.94
CA GLN A 120 -1.05 14.06 -3.90
C GLN A 120 -1.58 14.49 -2.52
N ALA A 121 -1.02 13.95 -1.43
CA ALA A 121 -1.44 14.25 -0.06
C ALA A 121 -1.28 15.73 0.33
N ARG A 122 -0.48 16.51 -0.40
CA ARG A 122 -0.23 17.95 -0.18
C ARG A 122 -0.85 18.85 -1.22
N SER A 123 -1.38 18.30 -2.33
CA SER A 123 -1.98 19.08 -3.41
C SER A 123 -3.37 19.59 -3.03
N SER A 124 -4.27 18.67 -2.69
CA SER A 124 -5.61 19.00 -2.17
C SER A 124 -6.16 17.84 -1.34
N TYR A 125 -7.21 18.12 -0.56
CA TYR A 125 -7.92 17.07 0.19
C TYR A 125 -8.41 15.94 -0.73
N ALA A 126 -9.01 16.30 -1.87
CA ALA A 126 -9.55 15.32 -2.82
C ALA A 126 -8.46 14.42 -3.43
N GLU A 127 -7.32 14.97 -3.80
CA GLU A 127 -6.18 14.22 -4.36
C GLU A 127 -5.52 13.33 -3.30
N GLY A 128 -5.34 13.84 -2.09
CA GLY A 128 -4.82 13.07 -0.96
C GLY A 128 -5.72 11.90 -0.60
N LEU A 129 -7.01 12.16 -0.36
CA LEU A 129 -8.01 11.13 -0.08
C LEU A 129 -8.06 10.05 -1.17
N ALA A 130 -8.05 10.46 -2.43
CA ALA A 130 -8.09 9.54 -3.57
C ALA A 130 -6.85 8.64 -3.65
N SER A 131 -5.67 9.16 -3.27
CA SER A 131 -4.44 8.37 -3.22
C SER A 131 -4.46 7.36 -2.07
N LEU A 132 -4.95 7.73 -0.89
CA LEU A 132 -5.15 6.81 0.24
C LEU A 132 -6.11 5.69 -0.17
N TYR A 133 -7.29 6.04 -0.69
CA TYR A 133 -8.27 5.07 -1.20
C TYR A 133 -7.67 4.10 -2.22
N THR A 134 -6.88 4.60 -3.16
CA THR A 134 -6.27 3.78 -4.22
C THR A 134 -5.39 2.67 -3.65
N TYR A 135 -4.74 2.92 -2.53
CA TYR A 135 -3.95 1.94 -1.81
C TYR A 135 -4.85 1.00 -1.00
N GLU A 136 -5.61 1.54 -0.06
CA GLU A 136 -6.38 0.78 0.94
C GLU A 136 -7.44 -0.13 0.31
N ARG A 137 -8.05 0.28 -0.82
CA ARG A 137 -9.12 -0.48 -1.48
C ARG A 137 -8.72 -1.91 -1.89
N GLN A 138 -7.45 -2.18 -2.07
CA GLN A 138 -6.97 -3.47 -2.56
C GLN A 138 -6.16 -4.27 -1.51
N ILE A 139 -5.86 -3.65 -0.37
CA ILE A 139 -4.99 -4.26 0.63
C ILE A 139 -5.60 -5.50 1.29
N PRO A 140 -6.90 -5.60 1.60
CA PRO A 140 -7.48 -6.82 2.18
C PRO A 140 -7.20 -8.07 1.33
N GLU A 141 -7.41 -8.00 0.03
CA GLU A 141 -7.20 -9.13 -0.89
C GLU A 141 -5.69 -9.42 -1.08
N ILE A 142 -4.86 -8.38 -1.10
CA ILE A 142 -3.40 -8.52 -1.17
C ILE A 142 -2.85 -9.14 0.12
N ALA A 143 -3.33 -8.72 1.28
CA ALA A 143 -2.93 -9.25 2.57
C ALA A 143 -3.25 -10.76 2.69
N GLU A 144 -4.46 -11.17 2.30
CA GLU A 144 -4.84 -12.58 2.25
C GLU A 144 -3.92 -13.39 1.33
N THR A 145 -3.66 -12.88 0.12
CA THR A 145 -2.75 -13.51 -0.85
C THR A 145 -1.33 -13.65 -0.29
N LYS A 146 -0.85 -12.62 0.42
CA LYS A 146 0.47 -12.66 1.06
C LYS A 146 0.52 -13.67 2.19
N ILE A 147 -0.47 -13.72 3.07
CA ILE A 147 -0.55 -14.70 4.16
C ILE A 147 -0.49 -16.13 3.62
N GLN A 148 -1.28 -16.42 2.59
CA GLN A 148 -1.32 -17.74 1.97
C GLN A 148 0.05 -18.12 1.36
N GLY A 149 0.66 -17.23 0.59
CA GLY A 149 1.97 -17.46 -0.01
C GLY A 149 3.09 -17.61 1.02
N LEU A 150 3.11 -16.76 2.05
CA LEU A 150 4.08 -16.81 3.14
C LEU A 150 4.04 -18.15 3.88
N LYS A 151 2.84 -18.62 4.22
CA LYS A 151 2.66 -19.92 4.87
C LYS A 151 3.06 -21.07 3.96
N LYS A 152 2.57 -21.06 2.72
CA LYS A 152 2.70 -22.19 1.79
C LYS A 152 4.11 -22.38 1.25
N PHE A 153 4.78 -21.29 0.87
CA PHE A 153 6.04 -21.37 0.11
C PHE A 153 7.27 -20.92 0.90
N TYR A 154 7.11 -20.08 1.92
CA TYR A 154 8.24 -19.43 2.60
C TYR A 154 8.39 -19.82 4.07
N GLY A 155 7.49 -20.68 4.58
CA GLY A 155 7.56 -21.22 5.94
C GLY A 155 7.35 -20.18 7.04
N VAL A 156 6.73 -19.03 6.72
CA VAL A 156 6.40 -17.99 7.70
C VAL A 156 5.05 -18.33 8.32
N ASN A 157 5.08 -18.85 9.55
CA ASN A 157 3.89 -19.26 10.30
C ASN A 157 3.78 -18.57 11.68
N SER A 158 4.78 -17.77 12.06
CA SER A 158 4.76 -17.06 13.33
C SER A 158 3.75 -15.91 13.31
N LYS A 159 3.17 -15.61 14.48
CA LYS A 159 2.26 -14.48 14.63
C LYS A 159 2.94 -13.19 14.19
N GLU A 160 4.15 -12.94 14.66
CA GLU A 160 4.92 -11.73 14.41
C GLU A 160 5.20 -11.52 12.91
N GLY A 161 5.44 -12.61 12.18
CA GLY A 161 5.71 -12.55 10.73
C GLY A 161 4.47 -12.28 9.88
N LEU A 162 3.27 -12.50 10.43
CA LEU A 162 2.01 -12.37 9.69
C LEU A 162 1.12 -11.22 10.19
N GLU A 163 1.39 -10.68 11.38
CA GLU A 163 0.51 -9.76 12.09
C GLU A 163 0.20 -8.50 11.29
N PHE A 164 1.18 -7.96 10.55
CA PHE A 164 0.95 -6.83 9.65
C PHE A 164 -0.18 -7.11 8.65
N PHE A 165 -0.16 -8.27 8.02
CA PHE A 165 -1.15 -8.64 7.01
C PHE A 165 -2.50 -8.99 7.63
N GLU A 166 -2.51 -9.64 8.79
CA GLU A 166 -3.75 -9.97 9.49
C GLU A 166 -4.46 -8.69 9.99
N ALA A 167 -3.73 -7.67 10.45
CA ALA A 167 -4.28 -6.38 10.83
C ALA A 167 -4.95 -5.68 9.63
N HIS A 168 -4.25 -5.58 8.50
CA HIS A 168 -4.75 -4.91 7.29
C HIS A 168 -5.90 -5.65 6.60
N LYS A 169 -6.01 -6.96 6.78
CA LYS A 169 -7.13 -7.73 6.22
C LYS A 169 -8.49 -7.28 6.76
N SER A 170 -8.55 -6.76 7.98
CA SER A 170 -9.79 -6.31 8.63
C SER A 170 -9.94 -4.78 8.66
N ALA A 171 -8.88 -4.06 9.03
CA ALA A 171 -8.93 -2.60 9.16
C ALA A 171 -9.23 -1.91 7.82
N ASP A 172 -8.59 -2.32 6.74
CA ASP A 172 -8.76 -1.70 5.44
C ASP A 172 -10.15 -1.93 4.79
N ILE A 173 -10.96 -2.86 5.30
CA ILE A 173 -12.36 -2.96 4.89
C ILE A 173 -13.14 -1.73 5.38
N VAL A 174 -12.88 -1.30 6.60
CA VAL A 174 -13.53 -0.12 7.21
C VAL A 174 -13.00 1.15 6.55
N HIS A 175 -11.67 1.32 6.48
CA HIS A 175 -11.02 2.48 5.87
C HIS A 175 -11.45 2.68 4.41
N ARG A 176 -11.55 1.59 3.63
CA ARG A 176 -12.06 1.63 2.26
C ARG A 176 -13.49 2.17 2.20
N ALA A 177 -14.39 1.65 3.05
CA ALA A 177 -15.78 2.08 3.04
C ALA A 177 -15.94 3.55 3.45
N GLU A 178 -15.13 4.02 4.39
CA GLU A 178 -15.09 5.43 4.80
C GLU A 178 -14.54 6.32 3.69
N CYS A 179 -13.44 5.93 3.05
CA CYS A 179 -12.90 6.65 1.90
C CYS A 179 -13.92 6.72 0.74
N GLU A 180 -14.64 5.62 0.44
CA GLU A 180 -15.71 5.60 -0.58
C GLU A 180 -16.80 6.62 -0.27
N LYS A 181 -17.26 6.68 0.98
CA LYS A 181 -18.26 7.66 1.43
C LYS A 181 -17.74 9.10 1.27
N LEU A 182 -16.49 9.35 1.66
CA LEU A 182 -15.87 10.67 1.54
C LEU A 182 -15.69 11.08 0.07
N LEU A 183 -15.28 10.17 -0.81
CA LEU A 183 -15.13 10.38 -2.25
C LEU A 183 -16.47 10.69 -2.92
N ASP A 184 -17.54 9.98 -2.54
CA ASP A 184 -18.89 10.22 -3.07
C ASP A 184 -19.45 11.59 -2.64
N GLY A 185 -18.94 12.18 -1.56
CA GLY A 185 -19.27 13.52 -1.09
C GLY A 185 -18.50 14.66 -1.75
N LEU A 186 -17.56 14.38 -2.64
CA LEU A 186 -16.77 15.40 -3.35
C LEU A 186 -17.61 16.12 -4.41
N PHE A 187 -17.34 17.42 -4.62
CA PHE A 187 -17.89 18.15 -5.75
C PHE A 187 -17.32 17.64 -7.08
N LYS A 188 -18.01 17.88 -8.19
CA LYS A 188 -17.61 17.34 -9.50
C LYS A 188 -16.20 17.70 -9.92
N GLU A 189 -15.79 18.95 -9.70
CA GLU A 189 -14.43 19.42 -10.02
C GLU A 189 -13.36 18.72 -9.15
N GLU A 190 -13.69 18.41 -7.90
CA GLU A 190 -12.83 17.64 -6.99
C GLU A 190 -12.74 16.17 -7.40
N GLN A 191 -13.85 15.59 -7.89
CA GLN A 191 -13.88 14.22 -8.42
C GLN A 191 -12.94 14.04 -9.62
N GLU A 192 -12.84 15.01 -10.52
CA GLU A 192 -11.92 14.98 -11.66
C GLU A 192 -10.45 14.97 -11.21
N LYS A 193 -10.12 15.78 -10.21
CA LYS A 193 -8.77 15.78 -9.58
C LYS A 193 -8.50 14.46 -8.86
N ALA A 194 -9.45 13.98 -8.07
CA ALA A 194 -9.38 12.72 -7.35
C ALA A 194 -9.16 11.53 -8.31
N GLU A 195 -9.86 11.48 -9.43
CA GLU A 195 -9.68 10.44 -10.45
C GLU A 195 -8.26 10.46 -11.04
N THR A 196 -7.79 11.65 -11.42
CA THR A 196 -6.43 11.82 -11.96
C THR A 196 -5.37 11.36 -10.96
N ALA A 197 -5.49 11.78 -9.70
CA ALA A 197 -4.59 11.40 -8.61
C ALA A 197 -4.61 9.90 -8.35
N SER A 198 -5.79 9.28 -8.31
CA SER A 198 -5.96 7.84 -8.13
C SER A 198 -5.29 7.03 -9.23
N LEU A 199 -5.54 7.36 -10.50
CA LEU A 199 -4.95 6.65 -11.64
C LEU A 199 -3.43 6.79 -11.66
N LEU A 200 -2.91 7.96 -11.30
CA LEU A 200 -1.48 8.18 -11.20
C LEU A 200 -0.87 7.37 -10.05
N THR A 201 -1.49 7.37 -8.88
CA THR A 201 -1.06 6.60 -7.72
C THR A 201 -1.07 5.09 -8.02
N ALA A 202 -2.12 4.59 -8.67
CA ALA A 202 -2.21 3.19 -9.09
C ALA A 202 -1.06 2.80 -10.03
N LYS A 203 -0.67 3.68 -10.96
CA LYS A 203 0.48 3.46 -11.84
C LYS A 203 1.80 3.40 -11.07
N PHE A 204 2.02 4.25 -10.08
CA PHE A 204 3.24 4.21 -9.29
C PHE A 204 3.33 2.96 -8.41
N LEU A 205 2.22 2.51 -7.83
CA LEU A 205 2.15 1.23 -7.12
C LEU A 205 2.47 0.05 -8.06
N TRP A 206 1.91 0.06 -9.27
CA TRP A 206 2.21 -0.92 -10.31
C TRP A 206 3.69 -0.89 -10.72
N ASN A 207 4.23 0.30 -10.94
CA ASN A 207 5.61 0.51 -11.33
C ASN A 207 6.60 0.07 -10.25
N PHE A 208 6.24 0.18 -8.97
CA PHE A 208 7.03 -0.39 -7.89
C PHE A 208 7.25 -1.90 -8.09
N LEU A 209 6.18 -2.65 -8.36
CA LEU A 209 6.28 -4.09 -8.64
C LEU A 209 7.06 -4.40 -9.93
N SER A 210 6.86 -3.57 -10.97
CA SER A 210 7.64 -3.67 -12.22
C SER A 210 9.12 -3.43 -11.97
N GLY A 211 9.46 -2.45 -11.13
CA GLY A 211 10.83 -2.17 -10.71
C GLY A 211 11.46 -3.35 -9.97
N MET A 212 10.74 -3.94 -9.01
CA MET A 212 11.17 -5.16 -8.33
C MET A 212 11.40 -6.33 -9.30
N THR A 213 10.45 -6.54 -10.22
CA THR A 213 10.54 -7.58 -11.26
C THR A 213 11.79 -7.39 -12.13
N SER A 214 12.06 -6.17 -12.58
CA SER A 214 13.21 -5.82 -13.40
C SER A 214 14.53 -5.95 -12.64
N LYS A 215 14.61 -5.42 -11.41
CA LYS A 215 15.79 -5.48 -10.56
C LYS A 215 16.28 -6.92 -10.35
N HIS A 216 15.36 -7.83 -10.12
CA HIS A 216 15.64 -9.24 -9.89
C HIS A 216 15.62 -10.09 -11.16
N LYS A 217 15.51 -9.47 -12.35
CA LYS A 217 15.50 -10.17 -13.66
C LYS A 217 14.50 -11.33 -13.70
N LEU A 218 13.32 -11.12 -13.08
CA LEU A 218 12.27 -12.12 -13.11
C LEU A 218 11.70 -12.23 -14.53
N GLN A 219 11.93 -13.34 -15.19
CA GLN A 219 11.49 -13.58 -16.56
C GLN A 219 10.19 -14.37 -16.55
N LEU A 220 9.22 -13.90 -17.32
CA LEU A 220 8.09 -14.73 -17.71
C LEU A 220 8.67 -15.87 -18.56
N ALA A 221 8.35 -17.13 -18.22
CA ALA A 221 8.68 -18.22 -19.12
C ALA A 221 8.11 -17.88 -20.50
N ALA A 222 8.96 -17.96 -21.53
CA ALA A 222 8.49 -17.82 -22.89
C ALA A 222 7.40 -18.88 -23.14
N ALA A 223 6.19 -18.40 -23.51
CA ALA A 223 5.07 -19.26 -23.84
C ALA A 223 5.33 -20.02 -25.14
#